data_a61531035beaad18b6fc204f38312d46
#
_entry.id   a61531035beaad18b6fc204f38312d46
#
_cell.length_a   1.000
_cell.length_b   1.000
_cell.length_c   1.000
_cell.angle_alpha   90.00
_cell.angle_beta   90.00
_cell.angle_gamma   90.00
#
_symmetry.space_group_name_H-M   'P 1'
#
loop_
_entity.id
_entity.type
_entity.pdbx_description
1 polymer ?
#
loop_
_entity_poly.entity_id
_entity_poly.type
_entity_poly.pdbx_seq_one_letter_code
_entity_poly.pdbx_strand_id
1 'polypeptide(L)'
;LDFQRRFYWTLPLTGVVFVLAMFGHRLALFDRGTQNWIELAVTLPVVLWAGWPFFVRGAQSIVHRSPNMWTLIGLGTGSAFIYSVVATVAPQVFPASFVSMGHVAVYFEAAAVIISLTLLGQVLELKARSQTSAAIRSLLGLAPKTARRIGVDGSEEDVPLAHVHVGDLLRVRPGEKGPVDGVVVEGRSALDESMLTGEPLPVSKQVGDKLIGATLNTSGALVMRSERVG
;
A
#
# COMPACT_ATOMS: atom_id res chain seq x y z
N LEU A 1 -5.61 5.65 -4.73
CA LEU A 1 -6.66 6.04 -5.68
C LEU A 1 -6.13 6.89 -6.84
N ASP A 2 -5.20 7.82 -6.58
CA ASP A 2 -4.65 8.68 -7.60
C ASP A 2 -3.82 7.92 -8.65
N PHE A 3 -2.96 6.99 -8.22
CA PHE A 3 -2.17 6.16 -9.13
C PHE A 3 -3.04 5.26 -10.01
N GLN A 4 -4.09 4.69 -9.45
CA GLN A 4 -5.03 3.84 -10.20
C GLN A 4 -5.76 4.64 -11.28
N ARG A 5 -6.22 5.84 -10.95
CA ARG A 5 -6.86 6.75 -11.90
C ARG A 5 -5.90 7.14 -13.02
N ARG A 6 -4.67 7.52 -12.67
CA ARG A 6 -3.63 7.86 -13.65
C ARG A 6 -3.30 6.69 -14.55
N PHE A 7 -3.21 5.48 -14.00
CA PHE A 7 -2.96 4.26 -14.76
C PHE A 7 -4.06 3.98 -15.77
N TYR A 8 -5.32 4.02 -15.37
CA TYR A 8 -6.43 3.75 -16.28
C TYR A 8 -6.55 4.77 -17.41
N TRP A 9 -6.25 6.03 -17.16
CA TRP A 9 -6.24 7.06 -18.20
C TRP A 9 -5.03 6.93 -19.14
N THR A 10 -3.89 6.44 -18.66
CA THR A 10 -2.70 6.28 -19.50
C THR A 10 -2.74 5.08 -20.41
N LEU A 11 -3.47 4.02 -20.05
CA LEU A 11 -3.53 2.79 -20.84
C LEU A 11 -3.94 3.03 -22.30
N PRO A 12 -5.07 3.69 -22.62
CA PRO A 12 -5.45 3.94 -24.00
C PRO A 12 -4.47 4.88 -24.72
N LEU A 13 -3.96 5.91 -24.05
CA LEU A 13 -3.00 6.85 -24.62
C LEU A 13 -1.68 6.17 -24.97
N THR A 14 -1.16 5.36 -24.06
CA THR A 14 0.06 4.57 -24.30
C THR A 14 -0.15 3.55 -25.42
N GLY A 15 -1.31 2.91 -25.46
CA GLY A 15 -1.68 2.00 -26.53
C GLY A 15 -1.66 2.68 -27.91
N VAL A 16 -2.21 3.89 -28.02
CA VAL A 16 -2.18 4.67 -29.27
C VAL A 16 -0.75 4.99 -29.69
N VAL A 17 0.07 5.50 -28.78
CA VAL A 17 1.47 5.82 -29.06
C VAL A 17 2.26 4.60 -29.49
N PHE A 18 2.07 3.48 -28.79
CA PHE A 18 2.75 2.23 -29.10
C PHE A 18 2.38 1.69 -30.47
N VAL A 19 1.11 1.69 -30.82
CA VAL A 19 0.62 1.26 -32.14
C VAL A 19 1.17 2.16 -33.25
N LEU A 20 1.16 3.46 -33.05
CA LEU A 20 1.73 4.40 -34.03
C LEU A 20 3.24 4.21 -34.21
N ALA A 21 3.97 3.99 -33.13
CA ALA A 21 5.41 3.77 -33.19
C ALA A 21 5.78 2.46 -33.89
N MET A 22 5.05 1.38 -33.63
CA MET A 22 5.36 0.05 -34.15
C MET A 22 4.77 -0.20 -35.55
N PHE A 23 3.56 0.28 -35.82
CA PHE A 23 2.81 -0.05 -37.02
C PHE A 23 2.47 1.14 -37.93
N GLY A 24 2.76 2.37 -37.49
CA GLY A 24 2.44 3.56 -38.26
C GLY A 24 3.07 3.58 -39.65
N HIS A 25 4.26 3.07 -39.80
CA HIS A 25 4.93 2.89 -41.10
C HIS A 25 4.24 1.90 -42.03
N ARG A 26 3.77 0.77 -41.46
CA ARG A 26 3.11 -0.28 -42.22
C ARG A 26 1.71 0.12 -42.68
N LEU A 27 1.01 0.87 -41.83
CA LEU A 27 -0.34 1.33 -42.12
C LEU A 27 -0.38 2.56 -43.04
N ALA A 28 0.77 3.29 -43.13
CA ALA A 28 0.90 4.51 -43.95
C ALA A 28 -0.23 5.53 -43.73
N LEU A 29 -0.79 5.59 -42.53
CA LEU A 29 -1.90 6.48 -42.19
C LEU A 29 -1.49 7.94 -42.16
N PHE A 30 -0.26 8.20 -41.73
CA PHE A 30 0.30 9.53 -41.59
C PHE A 30 1.73 9.58 -42.12
N ASP A 31 2.18 10.74 -42.58
CA ASP A 31 3.60 10.95 -42.83
C ASP A 31 4.34 11.02 -41.47
N ARG A 32 5.65 10.84 -41.50
CA ARG A 32 6.44 10.72 -40.29
C ARG A 32 6.42 11.98 -39.42
N GLY A 33 6.41 13.14 -40.05
CA GLY A 33 6.32 14.43 -39.34
C GLY A 33 5.01 14.58 -38.59
N THR A 34 3.88 14.29 -39.26
CA THR A 34 2.55 14.31 -38.64
C THR A 34 2.43 13.27 -37.52
N GLN A 35 2.95 12.07 -37.74
CA GLN A 35 2.97 11.02 -36.74
C GLN A 35 3.72 11.45 -35.47
N ASN A 36 4.90 12.07 -35.62
CA ASN A 36 5.67 12.57 -34.47
C ASN A 36 4.89 13.60 -33.65
N TRP A 37 4.18 14.52 -34.31
CA TRP A 37 3.35 15.52 -33.65
C TRP A 37 2.15 14.87 -32.91
N ILE A 38 1.53 13.86 -33.51
CA ILE A 38 0.43 13.13 -32.89
C ILE A 38 0.95 12.38 -31.65
N GLU A 39 2.07 11.69 -31.76
CA GLU A 39 2.72 10.99 -30.63
C GLU A 39 3.08 11.99 -29.51
N LEU A 40 3.61 13.16 -29.83
CA LEU A 40 3.88 14.21 -28.86
C LEU A 40 2.60 14.64 -28.14
N ALA A 41 1.53 14.94 -28.88
CA ALA A 41 0.28 15.41 -28.30
C ALA A 41 -0.35 14.36 -27.36
N VAL A 42 -0.28 13.09 -27.72
CA VAL A 42 -0.83 11.99 -26.91
C VAL A 42 0.06 11.69 -25.69
N THR A 43 1.38 11.81 -25.85
CA THR A 43 2.34 11.51 -24.77
C THR A 43 2.42 12.63 -23.73
N LEU A 44 2.14 13.87 -24.09
CA LEU A 44 2.16 15.00 -23.15
C LEU A 44 1.38 14.73 -21.86
N PRO A 45 0.09 14.36 -21.89
CA PRO A 45 -0.63 14.08 -20.66
C PRO A 45 -0.10 12.86 -19.91
N VAL A 46 0.42 11.86 -20.61
CA VAL A 46 1.02 10.69 -19.97
C VAL A 46 2.24 11.06 -19.14
N VAL A 47 3.16 11.82 -19.72
CA VAL A 47 4.41 12.21 -19.06
C VAL A 47 4.17 13.31 -18.03
N LEU A 48 3.48 14.38 -18.38
CA LEU A 48 3.36 15.55 -17.53
C LEU A 48 2.33 15.39 -16.41
N TRP A 49 1.23 14.73 -16.69
CA TRP A 49 0.20 14.51 -15.66
C TRP A 49 0.38 13.19 -14.91
N ALA A 50 0.38 12.09 -15.64
CA ALA A 50 0.42 10.76 -15.02
C ALA A 50 1.80 10.44 -14.44
N GLY A 51 2.87 10.89 -15.06
CA GLY A 51 4.25 10.70 -14.61
C GLY A 51 4.74 11.75 -13.60
N TRP A 52 3.98 12.79 -13.33
CA TRP A 52 4.41 13.88 -12.45
C TRP A 52 4.88 13.43 -11.07
N PRO A 53 4.18 12.54 -10.35
CA PRO A 53 4.64 12.06 -9.06
C PRO A 53 6.04 11.43 -9.10
N PHE A 54 6.38 10.76 -10.19
CA PHE A 54 7.67 10.11 -10.35
C PHE A 54 8.79 11.10 -10.55
N PHE A 55 8.54 12.16 -11.31
CA PHE A 55 9.49 13.27 -11.48
C PHE A 55 9.72 14.02 -10.17
N VAL A 56 8.68 14.26 -9.41
CA VAL A 56 8.78 14.89 -8.07
C VAL A 56 9.60 14.01 -7.14
N ARG A 57 9.36 12.71 -7.08
CA ARG A 57 10.13 11.78 -6.25
C ARG A 57 11.58 11.68 -6.70
N GLY A 58 11.83 11.67 -8.01
CA GLY A 58 13.18 11.68 -8.56
C GLY A 58 13.94 12.96 -8.19
N ALA A 59 13.31 14.12 -8.33
CA ALA A 59 13.89 15.41 -7.95
C ALA A 59 14.19 15.48 -6.45
N GLN A 60 13.27 15.02 -5.61
CA GLN A 60 13.47 14.96 -4.16
C GLN A 60 14.63 14.05 -3.79
N SER A 61 14.81 12.92 -4.48
CA SER A 61 15.93 12.02 -4.23
C SER A 61 17.28 12.68 -4.50
N ILE A 62 17.36 13.52 -5.52
CA ILE A 62 18.57 14.28 -5.84
C ILE A 62 18.82 15.38 -4.78
N VAL A 63 17.77 16.14 -4.42
CA VAL A 63 17.87 17.22 -3.42
C VAL A 63 18.32 16.66 -2.08
N HIS A 64 17.80 15.53 -1.65
CA HIS A 64 18.19 14.87 -0.40
C HIS A 64 19.47 14.06 -0.49
N ARG A 65 20.19 14.12 -1.63
CA ARG A 65 21.43 13.36 -1.89
C ARG A 65 21.31 11.87 -1.63
N SER A 66 20.15 11.31 -1.99
CA SER A 66 19.78 9.93 -1.76
C SER A 66 19.21 9.32 -3.05
N PRO A 67 20.03 9.16 -4.10
CA PRO A 67 19.57 8.60 -5.38
C PRO A 67 18.96 7.22 -5.20
N ASN A 68 17.85 6.97 -5.89
CA ASN A 68 17.12 5.74 -5.82
C ASN A 68 16.51 5.39 -7.19
N MET A 69 15.64 4.40 -7.23
CA MET A 69 14.94 3.98 -8.45
C MET A 69 14.20 5.14 -9.13
N TRP A 70 13.61 6.05 -8.35
CA TRP A 70 12.88 7.21 -8.88
C TRP A 70 13.79 8.19 -9.63
N THR A 71 15.04 8.30 -9.21
CA THR A 71 16.06 9.08 -9.92
C THR A 71 16.29 8.52 -11.32
N LEU A 72 16.46 7.21 -11.44
CA LEU A 72 16.67 6.54 -12.73
C LEU A 72 15.45 6.65 -13.64
N ILE A 73 14.25 6.44 -13.11
CA ILE A 73 13.02 6.55 -13.88
C ILE A 73 12.82 7.99 -14.37
N GLY A 74 13.01 8.97 -13.50
CA GLY A 74 12.89 10.39 -13.84
C GLY A 74 13.88 10.83 -14.87
N LEU A 75 15.15 10.49 -14.74
CA LEU A 75 16.21 10.83 -15.70
C LEU A 75 15.99 10.14 -17.04
N GLY A 76 15.74 8.83 -17.03
CA GLY A 76 15.55 8.06 -18.26
C GLY A 76 14.34 8.51 -19.06
N THR A 77 13.20 8.61 -18.40
CA THR A 77 11.94 9.03 -19.03
C THR A 77 12.00 10.49 -19.44
N GLY A 78 12.50 11.37 -18.59
CA GLY A 78 12.66 12.78 -18.87
C GLY A 78 13.59 13.04 -20.04
N SER A 79 14.72 12.35 -20.11
CA SER A 79 15.68 12.46 -21.22
C SER A 79 15.07 11.98 -22.53
N ALA A 80 14.40 10.84 -22.53
CA ALA A 80 13.73 10.31 -23.71
C ALA A 80 12.63 11.25 -24.21
N PHE A 81 11.86 11.82 -23.30
CA PHE A 81 10.79 12.76 -23.63
C PHE A 81 11.33 14.08 -24.18
N ILE A 82 12.31 14.69 -23.51
CA ILE A 82 12.93 15.96 -23.94
C ILE A 82 13.61 15.78 -25.30
N TYR A 83 14.38 14.72 -25.45
CA TYR A 83 15.01 14.40 -26.75
C TYR A 83 13.96 14.29 -27.85
N SER A 84 12.88 13.57 -27.60
CA SER A 84 11.81 13.38 -28.59
C SER A 84 11.04 14.66 -28.90
N VAL A 85 10.83 15.52 -27.91
CA VAL A 85 10.22 16.85 -28.11
C VAL A 85 11.10 17.72 -29.00
N VAL A 86 12.39 17.82 -28.72
CA VAL A 86 13.34 18.59 -29.54
C VAL A 86 13.42 18.02 -30.94
N ALA A 87 13.45 16.69 -31.09
CA ALA A 87 13.47 16.05 -32.41
C ALA A 87 12.21 16.32 -33.23
N THR A 88 11.08 16.54 -32.59
CA THR A 88 9.81 16.85 -33.26
C THR A 88 9.70 18.32 -33.60
N VAL A 89 10.03 19.20 -32.65
CA VAL A 89 9.87 20.66 -32.79
C VAL A 89 11.00 21.30 -33.59
N ALA A 90 12.24 20.87 -33.34
CA ALA A 90 13.44 21.46 -33.91
C ALA A 90 14.43 20.39 -34.41
N PRO A 91 14.07 19.60 -35.45
CA PRO A 91 14.94 18.54 -35.94
C PRO A 91 16.24 19.07 -36.55
N GLN A 92 16.28 20.34 -36.99
CA GLN A 92 17.45 20.99 -37.54
C GLN A 92 18.61 21.16 -36.55
N VAL A 93 18.37 21.08 -35.27
CA VAL A 93 19.41 21.15 -34.21
C VAL A 93 20.29 19.89 -34.20
N PHE A 94 19.78 18.79 -34.71
CA PHE A 94 20.50 17.49 -34.71
C PHE A 94 21.50 17.41 -35.87
N PRO A 95 22.66 16.77 -35.66
CA PRO A 95 23.58 16.45 -36.75
C PRO A 95 22.93 15.58 -37.82
N ALA A 96 23.44 15.68 -39.05
CA ALA A 96 22.92 14.91 -40.18
C ALA A 96 22.92 13.38 -39.95
N SER A 97 23.82 12.88 -39.13
CA SER A 97 23.90 11.47 -38.78
C SER A 97 22.67 10.95 -38.00
N PHE A 98 21.96 11.82 -37.32
CA PHE A 98 20.72 11.48 -36.60
C PHE A 98 19.46 11.54 -37.46
N VAL A 99 19.58 12.14 -38.66
CA VAL A 99 18.45 12.33 -39.56
C VAL A 99 18.35 11.13 -40.51
N SER A 100 17.16 10.49 -40.51
CA SER A 100 16.81 9.44 -41.46
C SER A 100 15.52 9.81 -42.16
N MET A 101 15.51 9.79 -43.49
CA MET A 101 14.36 10.18 -44.33
C MET A 101 13.80 11.60 -44.00
N GLY A 102 14.67 12.52 -43.64
CA GLY A 102 14.30 13.91 -43.30
C GLY A 102 13.78 14.11 -41.89
N HIS A 103 13.76 13.08 -41.04
CA HIS A 103 13.25 13.13 -39.67
C HIS A 103 14.21 12.47 -38.68
N VAL A 104 14.25 13.00 -37.47
CA VAL A 104 14.98 12.43 -36.35
C VAL A 104 14.06 11.42 -35.61
N ALA A 105 14.62 10.28 -35.24
CA ALA A 105 13.88 9.27 -34.48
C ALA A 105 13.39 9.83 -33.14
N VAL A 106 12.20 9.45 -32.73
CA VAL A 106 11.59 9.84 -31.47
C VAL A 106 11.33 8.60 -30.60
N TYR A 107 11.27 8.81 -29.29
CA TYR A 107 11.12 7.75 -28.30
C TYR A 107 9.93 8.01 -27.37
N PHE A 108 8.85 8.58 -27.88
CA PHE A 108 7.63 8.84 -27.10
C PHE A 108 7.01 7.57 -26.55
N GLU A 109 7.02 6.49 -27.35
CA GLU A 109 6.51 5.18 -26.92
C GLU A 109 7.28 4.64 -25.72
N ALA A 110 8.59 4.79 -25.70
CA ALA A 110 9.42 4.34 -24.58
C ALA A 110 9.07 5.09 -23.29
N ALA A 111 8.95 6.42 -23.36
CA ALA A 111 8.55 7.24 -22.23
C ALA A 111 7.14 6.87 -21.73
N ALA A 112 6.19 6.74 -22.64
CA ALA A 112 4.80 6.40 -22.30
C ALA A 112 4.69 5.01 -21.68
N VAL A 113 5.38 4.01 -22.23
CA VAL A 113 5.38 2.62 -21.72
C VAL A 113 6.02 2.55 -20.33
N ILE A 114 7.15 3.23 -20.11
CA ILE A 114 7.81 3.26 -18.81
C ILE A 114 6.90 3.87 -17.75
N ILE A 115 6.24 4.99 -18.04
CA ILE A 115 5.30 5.62 -17.12
C ILE A 115 4.13 4.70 -16.83
N SER A 116 3.54 4.06 -17.83
CA SER A 116 2.41 3.14 -17.64
C SER A 116 2.78 1.92 -16.81
N LEU A 117 3.92 1.30 -17.07
CA LEU A 117 4.42 0.15 -16.31
C LEU A 117 4.76 0.54 -14.86
N THR A 118 5.32 1.73 -14.66
CA THR A 118 5.62 2.24 -13.31
C THR A 118 4.33 2.49 -12.53
N LEU A 119 3.31 3.05 -13.17
CA LEU A 119 1.98 3.22 -12.57
C LEU A 119 1.35 1.87 -12.21
N LEU A 120 1.44 0.88 -13.09
CA LEU A 120 0.96 -0.47 -12.80
C LEU A 120 1.67 -1.05 -11.57
N GLY A 121 2.99 -0.93 -11.51
CA GLY A 121 3.77 -1.37 -10.36
C GLY A 121 3.32 -0.71 -9.05
N GLN A 122 3.06 0.60 -9.06
CA GLN A 122 2.56 1.33 -7.89
C GLN A 122 1.15 0.89 -7.48
N VAL A 123 0.25 0.67 -8.44
CA VAL A 123 -1.10 0.17 -8.17
C VAL A 123 -1.05 -1.21 -7.51
N LEU A 124 -0.22 -2.11 -8.03
CA LEU A 124 -0.04 -3.46 -7.47
C LEU A 124 0.58 -3.43 -6.08
N GLU A 125 1.58 -2.57 -5.86
CA GLU A 125 2.21 -2.38 -4.55
C GLU A 125 1.20 -1.88 -3.51
N LEU A 126 0.43 -0.85 -3.83
CA LEU A 126 -0.59 -0.31 -2.93
C LEU A 126 -1.69 -1.33 -2.63
N LYS A 127 -2.08 -2.13 -3.62
CA LYS A 127 -3.06 -3.21 -3.43
C LYS A 127 -2.52 -4.28 -2.47
N ALA A 128 -1.27 -4.69 -2.63
CA ALA A 128 -0.63 -5.66 -1.74
C ALA A 128 -0.53 -5.14 -0.30
N ARG A 129 -0.14 -3.88 -0.12
CA ARG A 129 -0.11 -3.23 1.21
C ARG A 129 -1.50 -3.15 1.84
N SER A 130 -2.53 -2.84 1.07
CA SER A 130 -3.92 -2.80 1.53
C SER A 130 -4.38 -4.16 2.06
N GLN A 131 -4.06 -5.24 1.38
CA GLN A 131 -4.39 -6.59 1.83
C GLN A 131 -3.67 -6.97 3.12
N THR A 132 -2.39 -6.62 3.25
CA THR A 132 -1.62 -6.84 4.47
C THR A 132 -2.22 -6.08 5.65
N SER A 133 -2.59 -4.81 5.46
CA SER A 133 -3.25 -4.00 6.48
C SER A 133 -4.60 -4.58 6.90
N ALA A 134 -5.38 -5.10 5.96
CA ALA A 134 -6.66 -5.76 6.25
C ALA A 134 -6.47 -7.02 7.09
N ALA A 135 -5.45 -7.83 6.80
CA ALA A 135 -5.10 -9.00 7.59
C ALA A 135 -4.71 -8.63 9.03
N ILE A 136 -3.89 -7.61 9.21
CA ILE A 136 -3.51 -7.09 10.53
C ILE A 136 -4.73 -6.57 11.30
N ARG A 137 -5.63 -5.81 10.64
CA ARG A 137 -6.87 -5.34 11.26
C ARG A 137 -7.79 -6.49 11.68
N SER A 138 -7.85 -7.55 10.89
CA SER A 138 -8.59 -8.76 11.22
C SER A 138 -8.06 -9.42 12.49
N LEU A 139 -6.74 -9.50 12.68
CA LEU A 139 -6.12 -10.01 13.90
C LEU A 139 -6.39 -9.10 15.10
N LEU A 140 -6.34 -7.78 14.93
CA LEU A 140 -6.68 -6.82 15.98
C LEU A 140 -8.16 -6.90 16.39
N GLY A 141 -9.05 -7.24 15.45
CA GLY A 141 -10.47 -7.45 15.71
C GLY A 141 -10.80 -8.69 16.57
N LEU A 142 -9.80 -9.54 16.89
CA LEU A 142 -9.99 -10.68 17.78
C LEU A 142 -10.10 -10.28 19.24
N ALA A 143 -9.62 -9.10 19.64
CA ALA A 143 -9.79 -8.59 20.99
C ALA A 143 -11.26 -8.21 21.26
N PRO A 144 -11.82 -8.53 22.43
CA PRO A 144 -13.16 -8.10 22.78
C PRO A 144 -13.25 -6.57 22.87
N LYS A 145 -14.42 -6.03 22.56
CA LYS A 145 -14.64 -4.57 22.57
C LYS A 145 -15.07 -4.04 23.93
N THR A 146 -15.57 -4.93 24.79
CA THR A 146 -16.08 -4.62 26.12
C THR A 146 -15.49 -5.58 27.16
N ALA A 147 -15.48 -5.12 28.41
CA ALA A 147 -15.10 -5.93 29.56
C ALA A 147 -16.19 -5.87 30.59
N ARG A 148 -16.35 -6.95 31.38
CA ARG A 148 -17.29 -7.00 32.49
C ARG A 148 -16.54 -6.65 33.78
N ARG A 149 -16.75 -5.39 34.23
CA ARG A 149 -16.11 -4.89 35.46
C ARG A 149 -16.94 -5.22 36.67
N ILE A 150 -16.26 -5.66 37.74
CA ILE A 150 -16.86 -5.94 39.04
C ILE A 150 -16.63 -4.73 39.94
N GLY A 151 -17.73 -4.14 40.43
CA GLY A 151 -17.69 -3.02 41.36
C GLY A 151 -17.34 -3.45 42.78
N VAL A 152 -17.05 -2.47 43.64
CA VAL A 152 -16.73 -2.69 45.08
C VAL A 152 -17.91 -3.34 45.82
N ASP A 153 -19.11 -3.09 45.36
CA ASP A 153 -20.37 -3.68 45.92
C ASP A 153 -20.69 -5.07 45.36
N GLY A 154 -19.82 -5.60 44.49
CA GLY A 154 -20.06 -6.88 43.84
C GLY A 154 -20.94 -6.80 42.60
N SER A 155 -21.40 -5.60 42.21
CA SER A 155 -22.16 -5.39 40.98
C SER A 155 -21.29 -5.58 39.76
N GLU A 156 -21.88 -6.07 38.66
CA GLU A 156 -21.17 -6.28 37.39
C GLU A 156 -21.77 -5.36 36.32
N GLU A 157 -20.91 -4.72 35.57
CA GLU A 157 -21.32 -3.86 34.43
C GLU A 157 -20.43 -4.11 33.23
N ASP A 158 -21.02 -4.07 32.04
CA ASP A 158 -20.26 -4.09 30.79
C ASP A 158 -19.76 -2.69 30.47
N VAL A 159 -18.44 -2.53 30.35
CA VAL A 159 -17.81 -1.25 30.04
C VAL A 159 -16.98 -1.35 28.78
N PRO A 160 -16.87 -0.29 27.96
CA PRO A 160 -15.92 -0.27 26.86
C PRO A 160 -14.50 -0.45 27.36
N LEU A 161 -13.63 -1.10 26.58
CA LEU A 161 -12.22 -1.30 26.96
C LEU A 161 -11.49 0.00 27.27
N ALA A 162 -11.85 1.09 26.60
CA ALA A 162 -11.28 2.41 26.87
C ALA A 162 -11.55 2.92 28.30
N HIS A 163 -12.56 2.38 28.99
CA HIS A 163 -12.93 2.75 30.35
C HIS A 163 -12.37 1.80 31.42
N VAL A 164 -11.62 0.78 31.03
CA VAL A 164 -10.93 -0.13 31.93
C VAL A 164 -9.62 0.50 32.40
N HIS A 165 -9.40 0.51 33.71
CA HIS A 165 -8.20 1.06 34.32
C HIS A 165 -7.37 -0.04 34.97
N VAL A 166 -6.07 0.23 35.17
CA VAL A 166 -5.18 -0.68 35.91
C VAL A 166 -5.73 -0.89 37.33
N GLY A 167 -5.82 -2.16 37.73
CA GLY A 167 -6.34 -2.52 39.02
C GLY A 167 -7.83 -2.90 39.02
N ASP A 168 -8.56 -2.67 37.94
CA ASP A 168 -9.97 -3.07 37.84
C ASP A 168 -10.12 -4.62 37.89
N LEU A 169 -11.14 -5.09 38.56
CA LEU A 169 -11.52 -6.50 38.58
C LEU A 169 -12.47 -6.77 37.43
N LEU A 170 -12.12 -7.74 36.59
CA LEU A 170 -12.87 -8.12 35.42
C LEU A 170 -13.24 -9.60 35.46
N ARG A 171 -14.48 -9.91 35.12
CA ARG A 171 -14.94 -11.29 35.03
C ARG A 171 -14.77 -11.81 33.59
N VAL A 172 -14.20 -13.01 33.48
CA VAL A 172 -14.08 -13.72 32.19
C VAL A 172 -14.83 -15.04 32.33
N ARG A 173 -15.92 -15.17 31.57
CA ARG A 173 -16.77 -16.36 31.56
C ARG A 173 -16.22 -17.39 30.56
N PRO A 174 -16.64 -18.68 30.68
CA PRO A 174 -16.33 -19.66 29.66
C PRO A 174 -16.81 -19.21 28.27
N GLY A 175 -15.96 -19.36 27.25
CA GLY A 175 -16.23 -18.91 25.89
C GLY A 175 -15.94 -17.43 25.62
N GLU A 176 -15.63 -16.65 26.64
CA GLU A 176 -15.23 -15.24 26.48
C GLU A 176 -13.71 -15.11 26.36
N LYS A 177 -13.28 -14.06 25.68
CA LYS A 177 -11.86 -13.71 25.58
C LYS A 177 -11.48 -12.78 26.72
N GLY A 178 -10.24 -12.93 27.19
CA GLY A 178 -9.66 -11.98 28.14
C GLY A 178 -9.65 -10.57 27.55
N PRO A 179 -10.20 -9.55 28.25
CA PRO A 179 -10.33 -8.21 27.69
C PRO A 179 -9.00 -7.46 27.61
N VAL A 180 -8.13 -7.66 28.60
CA VAL A 180 -6.81 -6.99 28.73
C VAL A 180 -5.83 -7.95 29.39
N ASP A 181 -4.56 -7.54 29.45
CA ASP A 181 -3.54 -8.28 30.21
C ASP A 181 -3.74 -8.08 31.70
N GLY A 182 -3.53 -9.13 32.48
CA GLY A 182 -3.65 -9.06 33.93
C GLY A 182 -3.25 -10.33 34.64
N VAL A 183 -3.69 -10.46 35.89
CA VAL A 183 -3.42 -11.58 36.75
C VAL A 183 -4.75 -12.18 37.26
N VAL A 184 -4.85 -13.50 37.28
CA VAL A 184 -5.99 -14.19 37.84
C VAL A 184 -6.02 -14.02 39.37
N VAL A 185 -7.12 -13.48 39.90
CA VAL A 185 -7.30 -13.26 41.35
C VAL A 185 -8.32 -14.22 41.94
N GLU A 186 -9.19 -14.81 41.14
CA GLU A 186 -10.19 -15.78 41.60
C GLU A 186 -10.52 -16.74 40.44
N GLY A 187 -10.71 -17.99 40.79
CA GLY A 187 -11.14 -19.04 39.88
C GLY A 187 -9.99 -19.85 39.26
N ARG A 188 -10.37 -20.83 38.44
CA ARG A 188 -9.46 -21.70 37.69
C ARG A 188 -10.07 -22.01 36.34
N SER A 189 -9.26 -21.97 35.31
CA SER A 189 -9.69 -22.35 33.97
C SER A 189 -8.51 -22.78 33.11
N ALA A 190 -8.80 -23.23 31.89
CA ALA A 190 -7.82 -23.42 30.84
C ALA A 190 -8.08 -22.36 29.73
N LEU A 191 -7.03 -21.71 29.29
CA LEU A 191 -7.09 -20.69 28.25
C LEU A 191 -6.42 -21.17 26.97
N ASP A 192 -7.08 -20.91 25.86
CA ASP A 192 -6.52 -21.12 24.51
C ASP A 192 -5.62 -19.95 24.15
N GLU A 193 -4.32 -20.19 24.21
CA GLU A 193 -3.27 -19.22 23.85
C GLU A 193 -2.67 -19.51 22.46
N SER A 194 -3.31 -20.36 21.66
CA SER A 194 -2.79 -20.81 20.35
C SER A 194 -2.49 -19.68 19.39
N MET A 195 -3.21 -18.58 19.45
CA MET A 195 -2.97 -17.39 18.62
C MET A 195 -1.64 -16.69 18.94
N LEU A 196 -1.06 -16.93 20.13
CA LEU A 196 0.22 -16.36 20.57
C LEU A 196 1.35 -17.37 20.47
N THR A 197 1.11 -18.61 20.92
CA THR A 197 2.12 -19.65 21.05
C THR A 197 2.14 -20.62 19.87
N GLY A 198 1.02 -20.73 19.13
CA GLY A 198 0.83 -21.73 18.08
C GLY A 198 0.53 -23.13 18.61
N GLU A 199 0.51 -23.34 19.93
CA GLU A 199 0.21 -24.63 20.53
C GLU A 199 -1.31 -24.82 20.68
N PRO A 200 -1.87 -25.95 20.21
CA PRO A 200 -3.32 -26.18 20.22
C PRO A 200 -3.89 -26.53 21.59
N LEU A 201 -3.05 -26.92 22.55
CA LEU A 201 -3.51 -27.33 23.88
C LEU A 201 -3.76 -26.13 24.80
N PRO A 202 -4.95 -26.02 25.43
CA PRO A 202 -5.21 -24.98 26.40
C PRO A 202 -4.27 -25.04 27.60
N VAL A 203 -3.89 -23.87 28.09
CA VAL A 203 -2.99 -23.71 29.25
C VAL A 203 -3.81 -23.51 30.51
N SER A 204 -3.57 -24.33 31.55
CA SER A 204 -4.22 -24.16 32.83
C SER A 204 -3.79 -22.89 33.56
N LYS A 205 -4.75 -22.12 34.02
CA LYS A 205 -4.55 -20.90 34.80
C LYS A 205 -5.26 -20.96 36.12
N GLN A 206 -4.59 -20.53 37.17
CA GLN A 206 -5.10 -20.45 38.53
C GLN A 206 -4.71 -19.10 39.15
N VAL A 207 -5.16 -18.85 40.38
CA VAL A 207 -4.86 -17.60 41.09
C VAL A 207 -3.35 -17.33 41.10
N GLY A 208 -2.96 -16.11 40.71
CA GLY A 208 -1.57 -15.68 40.59
C GLY A 208 -0.96 -15.84 39.21
N ASP A 209 -1.58 -16.57 38.28
CA ASP A 209 -1.09 -16.74 36.92
C ASP A 209 -1.43 -15.54 36.07
N LYS A 210 -0.54 -15.24 35.14
CA LYS A 210 -0.76 -14.14 34.15
C LYS A 210 -1.76 -14.56 33.08
N LEU A 211 -2.64 -13.63 32.75
CA LEU A 211 -3.60 -13.75 31.67
C LEU A 211 -3.28 -12.74 30.59
N ILE A 212 -3.21 -13.19 29.35
CA ILE A 212 -2.92 -12.34 28.20
C ILE A 212 -4.23 -11.99 27.52
N GLY A 213 -4.40 -10.70 27.19
CA GLY A 213 -5.58 -10.20 26.49
C GLY A 213 -5.82 -10.92 25.16
N ALA A 214 -7.08 -11.07 24.79
CA ALA A 214 -7.56 -11.77 23.60
C ALA A 214 -7.40 -13.29 23.59
N THR A 215 -6.86 -13.92 24.65
CA THR A 215 -6.86 -15.38 24.79
C THR A 215 -8.24 -15.88 25.20
N LEU A 216 -8.65 -17.03 24.66
CA LEU A 216 -10.00 -17.57 24.86
C LEU A 216 -10.08 -18.41 26.14
N ASN A 217 -11.00 -18.05 27.05
CA ASN A 217 -11.33 -18.87 28.23
C ASN A 217 -12.22 -20.03 27.80
N THR A 218 -11.78 -21.27 28.11
CA THR A 218 -12.48 -22.47 27.63
C THR A 218 -13.53 -23.02 28.61
N SER A 219 -13.18 -23.28 29.85
CA SER A 219 -14.02 -24.13 30.69
C SER A 219 -14.46 -23.54 32.04
N GLY A 220 -13.68 -22.69 32.66
CA GLY A 220 -13.95 -22.17 34.00
C GLY A 220 -14.27 -20.67 34.00
N ALA A 221 -14.85 -20.18 35.09
CA ALA A 221 -15.01 -18.75 35.31
C ALA A 221 -13.79 -18.19 36.03
N LEU A 222 -13.30 -17.05 35.55
CA LEU A 222 -12.16 -16.36 36.13
C LEU A 222 -12.52 -14.94 36.52
N VAL A 223 -11.89 -14.44 37.57
CA VAL A 223 -11.82 -13.01 37.87
C VAL A 223 -10.36 -12.59 37.75
N MET A 224 -10.10 -11.58 36.97
CA MET A 224 -8.77 -11.06 36.76
C MET A 224 -8.66 -9.62 37.25
N ARG A 225 -7.45 -9.21 37.60
CA ARG A 225 -7.11 -7.82 37.86
C ARG A 225 -6.30 -7.30 36.69
N SER A 226 -6.76 -6.20 36.10
CA SER A 226 -6.06 -5.61 34.95
C SER A 226 -4.71 -5.01 35.39
N GLU A 227 -3.66 -5.33 34.63
CA GLU A 227 -2.31 -4.78 34.85
C GLU A 227 -1.87 -3.84 33.74
N ARG A 228 -2.39 -4.05 32.55
CA ARG A 228 -2.08 -3.23 31.38
C ARG A 228 -3.36 -2.93 30.60
N VAL A 229 -3.53 -1.69 30.28
CA VAL A 229 -4.65 -1.22 29.48
C VAL A 229 -4.06 -0.57 28.22
N GLY A 230 -4.19 -1.26 27.10
CA GLY A 230 -4.05 -0.83 25.72
C GLY A 230 -2.75 -0.38 25.19
#